data_87cb3818221280272fb0940efbccf4da
#
_entry.id   87cb3818221280272fb0940efbccf4da
#
_cell.length_a   1.000
_cell.length_b   1.000
_cell.length_c   1.000
_cell.angle_alpha   90.00
_cell.angle_beta   90.00
_cell.angle_gamma   90.00
#
_symmetry.space_group_name_H-M   'P 1'
#
loop_
_entity.id
_entity.type
_entity.pdbx_description
1 polymer ?
#
loop_
_entity_poly.entity_id
_entity_poly.type
_entity_poly.pdbx_seq_one_letter_code
_entity_poly.pdbx_strand_id
1 'polypeptide(L)'
;MLELKDLKNNKQYYENAKKLYNTAFPPAERIPFAILYRKAKGSNVTFFAVTQGDEFKGLVYTVWFNDIVFIFYLAVSPDARGN
;
A
#
# COMPACT_ATOMS: atom_id res chain seq x y z
N MET A 1 -9.33 5.96 -14.84
CA MET A 1 -9.11 6.80 -13.64
C MET A 1 -8.56 5.96 -12.51
N LEU A 2 -7.55 6.47 -11.80
CA LEU A 2 -6.98 5.75 -10.66
C LEU A 2 -7.87 5.94 -9.43
N GLU A 3 -7.98 4.87 -8.65
CA GLU A 3 -8.75 4.89 -7.41
C GLU A 3 -7.91 4.38 -6.25
N LEU A 4 -8.22 4.86 -5.05
CA LEU A 4 -7.62 4.35 -3.83
C LEU A 4 -8.64 3.45 -3.14
N LYS A 5 -8.28 2.20 -2.92
CA LYS A 5 -9.14 1.23 -2.26
C LYS A 5 -8.51 0.78 -0.97
N ASP A 6 -9.25 0.88 0.13
CA ASP A 6 -8.75 0.45 1.43
C ASP A 6 -8.45 -1.04 1.39
N LEU A 7 -7.18 -1.38 1.60
CA LEU A 7 -6.74 -2.77 1.50
C LEU A 7 -7.43 -3.68 2.50
N LYS A 8 -7.80 -3.15 3.67
CA LYS A 8 -8.49 -3.94 4.69
C LYS A 8 -9.85 -4.42 4.22
N ASN A 9 -10.52 -3.62 3.40
CA ASN A 9 -11.85 -3.92 2.89
C ASN A 9 -11.85 -4.47 1.48
N ASN A 10 -10.68 -4.60 0.89
CA ASN A 10 -10.51 -5.08 -0.49
C ASN A 10 -9.41 -6.14 -0.51
N LYS A 11 -9.67 -7.26 0.18
CA LYS A 11 -8.68 -8.31 0.39
C LYS A 11 -8.20 -8.99 -0.89
N GLN A 12 -8.93 -8.81 -1.98
CA GLN A 12 -8.50 -9.36 -3.27
C GLN A 12 -7.17 -8.76 -3.73
N TYR A 13 -6.80 -7.60 -3.21
CA TYR A 13 -5.52 -6.96 -3.55
C TYR A 13 -4.40 -7.25 -2.57
N TYR A 14 -4.66 -8.04 -1.53
CA TYR A 14 -3.67 -8.33 -0.49
C TYR A 14 -2.39 -8.94 -1.06
N GLU A 15 -2.52 -9.99 -1.87
CA GLU A 15 -1.35 -10.66 -2.44
C GLU A 15 -0.61 -9.78 -3.44
N ASN A 16 -1.34 -8.99 -4.21
CA ASN A 16 -0.72 -8.05 -5.14
C ASN A 16 0.11 -7.01 -4.38
N ALA A 17 -0.44 -6.44 -3.32
CA ALA A 17 0.25 -5.44 -2.52
C ALA A 17 1.47 -6.04 -1.81
N LYS A 18 1.32 -7.25 -1.26
CA LYS A 18 2.41 -7.95 -0.59
C LYS A 18 3.57 -8.21 -1.55
N LYS A 19 3.27 -8.70 -2.74
CA LYS A 19 4.28 -8.99 -3.74
C LYS A 19 5.02 -7.72 -4.17
N LEU A 20 4.27 -6.64 -4.42
CA LEU A 20 4.88 -5.38 -4.81
C LEU A 20 5.74 -4.82 -3.68
N TYR A 21 5.25 -4.86 -2.45
CA TYR A 21 5.99 -4.37 -1.30
C TYR A 21 7.32 -5.10 -1.14
N ASN A 22 7.29 -6.43 -1.24
CA ASN A 22 8.49 -7.23 -1.08
C ASN A 22 9.46 -7.08 -2.23
N THR A 23 9.00 -6.64 -3.39
CA THR A 23 9.84 -6.41 -4.57
C THR A 23 10.42 -5.01 -4.58
N ALA A 24 9.63 -4.02 -4.17
CA ALA A 24 10.01 -2.62 -4.28
C ALA A 24 10.96 -2.15 -3.19
N PHE A 25 10.97 -2.81 -2.03
CA PHE A 25 11.79 -2.38 -0.90
C PHE A 25 12.75 -3.47 -0.47
N PRO A 26 14.04 -3.12 -0.19
CA PRO A 26 15.03 -4.10 0.25
C PRO A 26 14.66 -4.72 1.60
N PRO A 27 15.07 -5.96 1.88
CA PRO A 27 14.76 -6.61 3.16
C PRO A 27 15.17 -5.79 4.39
N ALA A 28 16.29 -5.08 4.30
CA ALA A 28 16.79 -4.28 5.42
C ALA A 28 15.90 -3.08 5.74
N GLU A 29 15.06 -2.66 4.79
CA GLU A 29 14.20 -1.49 4.96
C GLU A 29 12.73 -1.87 5.12
N ARG A 30 12.42 -3.17 5.14
CA ARG A 30 11.03 -3.62 5.22
C ARG A 30 10.64 -4.02 6.63
N ILE A 31 9.46 -3.58 7.03
CA ILE A 31 8.73 -4.20 8.13
C ILE A 31 7.95 -5.36 7.51
N PRO A 32 7.85 -6.53 8.16
CA PRO A 32 7.07 -7.62 7.60
C PRO A 32 5.67 -7.18 7.19
N PHE A 33 5.25 -7.58 6.00
CA PHE A 33 3.99 -7.10 5.44
C PHE A 33 2.79 -7.41 6.34
N ALA A 34 2.79 -8.58 6.98
CA ALA A 34 1.70 -8.94 7.87
C ALA A 34 1.55 -7.97 9.05
N ILE A 35 2.68 -7.44 9.54
CA ILE A 35 2.66 -6.46 10.62
C ILE A 35 2.10 -5.13 10.13
N LEU A 36 2.50 -4.68 8.94
CA LEU A 36 1.94 -3.47 8.35
C LEU A 36 0.44 -3.58 8.17
N TYR A 37 -0.01 -4.72 7.64
CA TYR A 37 -1.42 -4.94 7.40
C TYR A 37 -2.23 -4.92 8.70
N ARG A 38 -1.69 -5.56 9.74
CA ARG A 38 -2.35 -5.60 11.04
C ARG A 38 -2.44 -4.21 11.66
N LYS A 39 -1.36 -3.42 11.57
CA LYS A 39 -1.34 -2.06 12.10
C LYS A 39 -2.27 -1.12 11.34
N ALA A 40 -2.57 -1.45 10.10
CA ALA A 40 -3.48 -0.63 9.29
C ALA A 40 -4.92 -0.67 9.80
N LYS A 41 -5.23 -1.53 10.78
CA LYS A 41 -6.54 -1.54 11.42
C LYS A 41 -6.69 -0.40 12.43
N GLY A 42 -5.59 0.27 12.77
CA GLY A 42 -5.65 1.43 13.64
C GLY A 42 -6.26 2.63 12.95
N SER A 43 -6.83 3.55 13.73
CA SER A 43 -7.54 4.69 13.19
C SER A 43 -6.64 5.74 12.54
N ASN A 44 -5.35 5.72 12.86
CA ASN A 44 -4.40 6.72 12.35
C ASN A 44 -3.53 6.18 11.21
N VAL A 45 -3.84 5.01 10.69
CA VAL A 45 -3.07 4.38 9.63
C VAL A 45 -3.99 4.07 8.46
N THR A 46 -3.53 4.38 7.25
CA THR A 46 -4.26 4.00 6.04
C THR A 46 -3.35 3.18 5.13
N PHE A 47 -3.88 2.13 4.56
CA PHE A 47 -3.16 1.27 3.63
C PHE A 47 -4.06 1.08 2.41
N PHE A 48 -3.69 1.74 1.33
CA PHE A 48 -4.50 1.73 0.12
C PHE A 48 -3.84 0.93 -1.00
N ALA A 49 -4.67 0.20 -1.74
CA ALA A 49 -4.30 -0.29 -3.05
C ALA A 49 -4.70 0.79 -4.06
N VAL A 50 -3.80 1.10 -4.98
CA VAL A 50 -4.10 2.00 -6.09
C VAL A 50 -4.53 1.12 -7.26
N THR A 51 -5.70 1.38 -7.80
CA THR A 51 -6.25 0.56 -8.87
C THR A 51 -6.71 1.42 -10.04
N GLN A 52 -6.78 0.79 -11.20
CA GLN A 52 -7.41 1.38 -12.39
C GLN A 52 -8.46 0.36 -12.83
N GLY A 53 -9.74 0.70 -12.60
CA GLY A 53 -10.77 -0.32 -12.69
C GLY A 53 -10.54 -1.35 -11.61
N ASP A 54 -10.42 -2.62 -11.99
CA ASP A 54 -10.11 -3.69 -11.03
C ASP A 54 -8.63 -4.09 -11.05
N GLU A 55 -7.82 -3.35 -11.81
CA GLU A 55 -6.40 -3.68 -11.99
C GLU A 55 -5.55 -3.00 -10.93
N PHE A 56 -4.73 -3.82 -10.23
CA PHE A 56 -3.84 -3.31 -9.21
C PHE A 56 -2.66 -2.55 -9.86
N LYS A 57 -2.41 -1.32 -9.39
CA LYS A 57 -1.34 -0.48 -9.94
C LYS A 57 -0.31 -0.03 -8.92
N GLY A 58 -0.60 -0.14 -7.64
CA GLY A 58 0.36 0.30 -6.64
C GLY A 58 -0.18 0.21 -5.23
N LEU A 59 0.62 0.67 -4.27
CA LEU A 59 0.23 0.74 -2.87
C LEU A 59 0.67 2.04 -2.24
N VAL A 60 -0.09 2.49 -1.23
CA VAL A 60 0.25 3.66 -0.42
C VAL A 60 -0.02 3.31 1.04
N TYR A 61 0.98 3.50 1.90
CA TYR A 61 0.85 3.28 3.34
C TYR A 61 1.18 4.58 4.04
N THR A 62 0.20 5.14 4.76
CA THR A 62 0.38 6.43 5.43
C THR A 62 0.02 6.32 6.90
N VAL A 63 0.67 7.17 7.70
CA VAL A 63 0.39 7.29 9.12
C VAL A 63 0.05 8.75 9.42
N TRP A 64 -1.06 8.96 10.10
CA TRP A 64 -1.50 10.29 10.51
C TRP A 64 -1.04 10.57 11.93
N PHE A 65 -0.46 11.75 12.13
CA PHE A 65 -0.05 12.19 13.46
C PHE A 65 -0.39 13.67 13.59
N ASN A 66 -1.35 13.97 14.45
CA ASN A 66 -1.92 15.32 14.58
C ASN A 66 -2.45 15.77 13.20
N ASP A 67 -1.96 16.88 12.67
CA ASP A 67 -2.38 17.39 11.37
C ASP A 67 -1.41 17.02 10.26
N ILE A 68 -0.48 16.09 10.53
CA ILE A 68 0.57 15.71 9.57
C ILE A 68 0.34 14.28 9.10
N VAL A 69 0.48 14.09 7.79
CA VAL A 69 0.42 12.76 7.17
C VAL A 69 1.82 12.37 6.74
N PHE A 70 2.28 11.21 7.23
CA PHE A 70 3.56 10.65 6.82
C PHE A 70 3.32 9.53 5.82
N ILE A 71 3.92 9.63 4.64
CA ILE A 71 3.87 8.54 3.67
C ILE A 71 5.05 7.62 3.97
N PHE A 72 4.76 6.45 4.54
CA PHE A 72 5.80 5.50 4.90
C PHE A 72 6.26 4.67 3.72
N TYR A 73 5.32 4.20 2.92
CA TYR A 73 5.62 3.39 1.75
C TYR A 73 4.74 3.83 0.59
N LEU A 74 5.36 4.01 -0.55
CA LEU A 74 4.65 4.32 -1.80
C LEU A 74 5.36 3.56 -2.90
N ALA A 75 4.63 2.69 -3.58
CA ALA A 75 5.20 1.91 -4.67
C ALA A 75 4.21 1.79 -5.81
N VAL A 76 4.74 1.80 -7.03
CA VAL A 76 3.95 1.68 -8.25
C VAL A 76 4.38 0.39 -8.93
N SER A 77 3.43 -0.40 -9.40
CA SER A 77 3.75 -1.66 -10.07
C SER A 77 4.55 -1.40 -11.35
N PRO A 78 5.43 -2.34 -11.74
CA PRO A 78 6.32 -2.11 -12.90
C PRO A 78 5.58 -1.80 -14.19
N ASP A 79 4.41 -2.39 -14.41
CA ASP A 79 3.65 -2.15 -15.62
C ASP A 79 3.00 -0.77 -15.66
N ALA A 80 2.96 -0.06 -14.54
CA ALA A 80 2.38 1.28 -14.45
C ALA A 80 3.45 2.38 -14.42
N ARG A 81 4.73 2.01 -14.29
CA ARG A 81 5.82 2.98 -14.22
C ARG A 81 6.15 3.52 -15.60
N GLY A 82 6.52 4.81 -15.64
CA GLY A 82 7.02 5.41 -16.86
C GLY A 82 5.98 5.71 -17.91
N ASN A 83 4.74 5.61 -17.56
CA ASN A 83 3.64 5.89 -18.47
C ASN A 83 3.16 7.32 -18.34
#